data_fbd0f77dbfe737a49adb05d60ce71a0f
#
_entry.id   fbd0f77dbfe737a49adb05d60ce71a0f
#
_cell.length_a   1.000
_cell.length_b   1.000
_cell.length_c   1.000
_cell.angle_alpha   90.00
_cell.angle_beta   90.00
_cell.angle_gamma   90.00
#
_symmetry.space_group_name_H-M   'P 1'
#
loop_
_entity.id
_entity.type
_entity.pdbx_description
1 polymer ?
#
loop_
_entity_poly.entity_id
_entity_poly.type
_entity_poly.pdbx_seq_one_letter_code
_entity_poly.pdbx_strand_id
1 'polypeptide(L)'
;DFSGDRKKNQQTAHTFLHSPYLNSMNELQEATMKRTKFAAALAVLTLLTTLTGCGQAKEADGALEPVTLNEVAHSIFYAPQYAAIELGYFKDEGISLTLVNGAGADKVMTALISGDADIGFMGSEASIYVYQEGSADYAVNFAQLTQRAGNFLVGRSAEPDFSWQDLKGKKVLGGRAGGMPEMVFE
;
A
#
# COMPACT_ATOMS: atom_id res chain seq x y z
N ASP A 1 16.43 32.16 -87.97
CA ASP A 1 16.43 30.73 -87.85
C ASP A 1 15.94 30.32 -86.43
N PHE A 2 14.62 30.40 -86.30
CA PHE A 2 13.95 30.23 -84.96
C PHE A 2 13.47 28.74 -84.69
N SER A 3 13.78 27.86 -85.69
CA SER A 3 13.30 26.45 -85.60
C SER A 3 14.29 25.43 -84.94
N GLY A 4 15.56 25.81 -84.91
CA GLY A 4 16.61 24.91 -84.33
C GLY A 4 16.66 24.89 -82.77
N ASP A 5 16.27 26.01 -82.17
CA ASP A 5 16.41 26.20 -80.71
C ASP A 5 15.29 25.51 -79.95
N ARG A 6 14.12 25.31 -80.51
CA ARG A 6 13.00 24.65 -79.83
C ARG A 6 13.18 23.12 -79.66
N LYS A 7 13.86 22.49 -80.68
CA LYS A 7 14.13 21.06 -80.63
C LYS A 7 15.24 20.67 -79.63
N LYS A 8 16.26 21.54 -79.46
CA LYS A 8 17.34 21.35 -78.45
C LYS A 8 16.79 21.49 -77.05
N ASN A 9 15.92 22.46 -76.78
CA ASN A 9 15.32 22.61 -75.44
C ASN A 9 14.38 21.44 -75.05
N GLN A 10 13.63 20.87 -76.01
CA GLN A 10 12.80 19.71 -75.73
C GLN A 10 13.59 18.45 -75.47
N GLN A 11 14.73 18.24 -76.16
CA GLN A 11 15.57 17.12 -75.97
C GLN A 11 16.37 17.15 -74.63
N THR A 12 16.75 18.36 -74.20
CA THR A 12 17.38 18.59 -72.87
C THR A 12 16.38 18.38 -71.73
N ALA A 13 15.12 18.78 -71.90
CA ALA A 13 14.08 18.57 -70.91
C ALA A 13 13.70 17.08 -70.76
N HIS A 14 13.70 16.31 -71.88
CA HIS A 14 13.44 14.87 -71.82
C HIS A 14 14.54 14.08 -71.17
N THR A 15 15.81 14.50 -71.34
CA THR A 15 16.96 13.83 -70.73
C THR A 15 17.06 14.12 -69.22
N PHE A 16 16.57 15.28 -68.75
CA PHE A 16 16.50 15.59 -67.30
C PHE A 16 15.42 14.81 -66.60
N LEU A 17 14.29 14.47 -67.25
CA LEU A 17 13.17 13.73 -66.66
C LEU A 17 13.46 12.22 -66.51
N HIS A 18 14.49 11.67 -67.16
CA HIS A 18 14.93 10.30 -67.05
C HIS A 18 16.29 10.16 -66.36
N SER A 19 16.68 11.15 -65.54
CA SER A 19 17.91 11.05 -64.78
C SER A 19 17.76 9.96 -63.67
N PRO A 20 18.70 8.99 -63.59
CA PRO A 20 18.68 7.96 -62.54
C PRO A 20 18.70 8.57 -61.15
N TYR A 21 19.13 9.83 -60.98
CA TYR A 21 19.11 10.57 -59.73
C TYR A 21 17.68 10.90 -59.24
N LEU A 22 16.76 11.25 -60.16
CA LEU A 22 15.37 11.55 -59.79
C LEU A 22 14.61 10.29 -59.35
N ASN A 23 14.88 9.16 -59.95
CA ASN A 23 14.29 7.87 -59.54
C ASN A 23 14.82 7.46 -58.13
N SER A 24 16.09 7.61 -57.88
CA SER A 24 16.68 7.30 -56.58
C SER A 24 16.14 8.22 -55.47
N MET A 25 15.90 9.52 -55.78
CA MET A 25 15.31 10.41 -54.80
C MET A 25 13.83 10.10 -54.52
N ASN A 26 13.06 9.69 -55.52
CA ASN A 26 11.69 9.26 -55.32
C ASN A 26 11.58 7.96 -54.52
N GLU A 27 12.44 7.00 -54.79
CA GLU A 27 12.50 5.75 -53.98
C GLU A 27 12.86 6.02 -52.51
N LEU A 28 13.83 6.92 -52.26
CA LEU A 28 14.19 7.36 -50.90
C LEU A 28 13.05 8.08 -50.19
N GLN A 29 12.31 8.93 -50.92
CA GLN A 29 11.16 9.64 -50.36
C GLN A 29 9.98 8.72 -50.08
N GLU A 30 9.69 7.75 -50.95
CA GLU A 30 8.68 6.72 -50.67
C GLU A 30 9.06 5.79 -49.51
N ALA A 31 10.32 5.39 -49.39
CA ALA A 31 10.80 4.57 -48.28
C ALA A 31 10.72 5.34 -46.95
N THR A 32 11.04 6.63 -46.97
CA THR A 32 10.92 7.49 -45.77
C THR A 32 9.47 7.72 -45.36
N MET A 33 8.58 7.93 -46.34
CA MET A 33 7.16 8.10 -46.09
C MET A 33 6.48 6.83 -45.60
N LYS A 34 6.89 5.66 -46.06
CA LYS A 34 6.42 4.37 -45.53
C LYS A 34 6.92 4.13 -44.08
N ARG A 35 8.15 4.49 -43.76
CA ARG A 35 8.70 4.41 -42.41
C ARG A 35 7.99 5.35 -41.42
N THR A 36 7.71 6.61 -41.83
CA THR A 36 6.98 7.54 -40.95
C THR A 36 5.52 7.14 -40.75
N LYS A 37 4.84 6.58 -41.73
CA LYS A 37 3.47 6.05 -41.58
C LYS A 37 3.45 4.81 -40.67
N PHE A 38 4.45 3.94 -40.76
CA PHE A 38 4.59 2.78 -39.88
C PHE A 38 4.90 3.20 -38.43
N ALA A 39 5.79 4.17 -38.25
CA ALA A 39 6.11 4.71 -36.92
C ALA A 39 4.90 5.43 -36.28
N ALA A 40 4.13 6.17 -37.08
CA ALA A 40 2.90 6.82 -36.60
C ALA A 40 1.81 5.81 -36.24
N ALA A 41 1.65 4.72 -37.01
CA ALA A 41 0.70 3.67 -36.71
C ALA A 41 1.10 2.88 -35.42
N LEU A 42 2.40 2.65 -35.22
CA LEU A 42 2.92 2.00 -34.01
C LEU A 42 2.72 2.89 -32.77
N ALA A 43 2.92 4.21 -32.91
CA ALA A 43 2.72 5.17 -31.81
C ALA A 43 1.24 5.30 -31.41
N VAL A 44 0.32 5.24 -32.37
CA VAL A 44 -1.12 5.23 -32.09
C VAL A 44 -1.55 3.91 -31.43
N LEU A 45 -0.99 2.79 -31.84
CA LEU A 45 -1.29 1.48 -31.25
C LEU A 45 -0.78 1.38 -29.81
N THR A 46 0.39 1.96 -29.48
CA THR A 46 0.91 2.01 -28.11
C THR A 46 0.12 2.98 -27.23
N LEU A 47 -0.42 4.08 -27.80
CA LEU A 47 -1.26 5.03 -27.06
C LEU A 47 -2.64 4.42 -26.71
N LEU A 48 -3.18 3.57 -27.59
CA LEU A 48 -4.46 2.88 -27.33
C LEU A 48 -4.35 1.80 -26.26
N THR A 49 -3.17 1.20 -26.06
CA THR A 49 -2.96 0.19 -25.00
C THR A 49 -2.75 0.80 -23.62
N THR A 50 -2.37 2.08 -23.53
CA THR A 50 -2.21 2.76 -22.23
C THR A 50 -3.52 3.34 -21.68
N LEU A 51 -4.57 3.50 -22.49
CA LEU A 51 -5.88 3.98 -22.03
C LEU A 51 -6.78 2.87 -21.43
N THR A 52 -6.43 1.61 -21.56
CA THR A 52 -7.18 0.50 -20.94
C THR A 52 -6.69 0.17 -19.52
N GLY A 53 -5.74 0.94 -18.98
CA GLY A 53 -5.13 0.73 -17.66
C GLY A 53 -5.79 1.45 -16.48
N CYS A 54 -6.88 2.19 -16.67
CA CYS A 54 -7.57 2.82 -15.55
C CYS A 54 -9.03 2.40 -15.53
N GLY A 55 -9.38 1.51 -14.58
CA GLY A 55 -10.77 1.29 -14.19
C GLY A 55 -11.33 -0.11 -14.41
N GLN A 56 -10.54 -1.17 -14.24
CA GLN A 56 -11.13 -2.38 -13.70
C GLN A 56 -10.97 -2.31 -12.18
N ALA A 57 -12.01 -1.83 -11.50
CA ALA A 57 -12.35 -2.40 -10.21
C ALA A 57 -12.35 -3.91 -10.47
N LYS A 58 -11.36 -4.61 -9.93
CA LYS A 58 -11.31 -6.05 -9.89
C LYS A 58 -12.59 -6.44 -9.14
N GLU A 59 -13.64 -6.81 -9.87
CA GLU A 59 -14.67 -7.65 -9.27
C GLU A 59 -13.89 -8.86 -8.78
N ALA A 60 -13.69 -8.91 -7.48
CA ALA A 60 -13.03 -10.00 -6.80
C ALA A 60 -14.02 -11.18 -6.82
N ASP A 61 -14.03 -11.91 -7.93
CA ASP A 61 -14.44 -13.33 -7.95
C ASP A 61 -13.27 -14.17 -7.40
N GLY A 62 -12.54 -13.60 -6.44
CA GLY A 62 -11.46 -14.19 -5.69
C GLY A 62 -11.93 -14.48 -4.27
N ALA A 63 -11.63 -15.66 -3.74
CA ALA A 63 -11.77 -15.96 -2.33
C ALA A 63 -11.12 -14.85 -1.50
N LEU A 64 -11.84 -14.35 -0.48
CA LEU A 64 -11.29 -13.34 0.45
C LEU A 64 -10.05 -13.90 1.11
N GLU A 65 -9.01 -13.07 1.29
CA GLU A 65 -7.79 -13.43 2.00
C GLU A 65 -8.12 -13.63 3.49
N PRO A 66 -7.92 -14.82 4.06
CA PRO A 66 -8.15 -15.06 5.47
C PRO A 66 -7.08 -14.37 6.31
N VAL A 67 -7.50 -13.56 7.28
CA VAL A 67 -6.63 -12.88 8.23
C VAL A 67 -7.13 -13.10 9.65
N THR A 68 -6.27 -13.56 10.54
CA THR A 68 -6.55 -13.69 11.96
C THR A 68 -5.94 -12.52 12.73
N LEU A 69 -6.80 -11.70 13.33
CA LEU A 69 -6.42 -10.61 14.22
C LEU A 69 -6.66 -11.03 15.67
N ASN A 70 -5.61 -11.02 16.49
CA ASN A 70 -5.70 -11.33 17.91
C ASN A 70 -5.61 -10.04 18.74
N GLU A 71 -6.64 -9.72 19.51
CA GLU A 71 -6.70 -8.53 20.36
C GLU A 71 -6.52 -8.86 21.84
N VAL A 72 -5.98 -7.92 22.62
CA VAL A 72 -5.69 -8.14 24.05
C VAL A 72 -6.94 -8.30 24.90
N ALA A 73 -8.04 -7.65 24.52
CA ALA A 73 -9.32 -7.70 25.23
C ALA A 73 -10.41 -7.08 24.34
N HIS A 74 -11.67 -7.46 24.58
CA HIS A 74 -12.82 -6.70 24.07
C HIS A 74 -12.94 -5.38 24.83
N SER A 75 -12.86 -4.25 24.14
CA SER A 75 -12.89 -2.95 24.77
C SER A 75 -13.58 -1.89 23.90
N ILE A 76 -14.35 -1.01 24.53
CA ILE A 76 -14.95 0.15 23.86
C ILE A 76 -13.88 1.06 23.21
N PHE A 77 -12.65 1.04 23.68
CA PHE A 77 -11.54 1.78 23.10
C PHE A 77 -11.20 1.30 21.68
N TYR A 78 -11.65 0.11 21.30
CA TYR A 78 -11.43 -0.51 19.99
C TYR A 78 -12.67 -0.42 19.08
N ALA A 79 -13.64 0.41 19.47
CA ALA A 79 -14.88 0.60 18.72
C ALA A 79 -14.69 0.87 17.22
N PRO A 80 -13.68 1.64 16.75
CA PRO A 80 -13.43 1.79 15.31
C PRO A 80 -13.14 0.48 14.59
N GLN A 81 -12.42 -0.46 15.22
CA GLN A 81 -12.14 -1.79 14.67
C GLN A 81 -13.43 -2.59 14.52
N TYR A 82 -14.28 -2.60 15.56
CA TYR A 82 -15.54 -3.34 15.52
C TYR A 82 -16.50 -2.73 14.50
N ALA A 83 -16.54 -1.40 14.41
CA ALA A 83 -17.33 -0.72 13.39
C ALA A 83 -16.87 -1.10 11.98
N ALA A 84 -15.58 -1.18 11.74
CA ALA A 84 -15.04 -1.60 10.44
C ALA A 84 -15.41 -3.06 10.09
N ILE A 85 -15.46 -3.94 11.10
CA ILE A 85 -15.89 -5.33 10.93
C ILE A 85 -17.40 -5.37 10.57
N GLU A 86 -18.24 -4.71 11.38
CA GLU A 86 -19.69 -4.73 11.22
C GLU A 86 -20.17 -4.03 9.93
N LEU A 87 -19.48 -2.98 9.52
CA LEU A 87 -19.76 -2.25 8.29
C LEU A 87 -19.21 -2.94 7.03
N GLY A 88 -18.44 -4.03 7.19
CA GLY A 88 -17.94 -4.82 6.08
C GLY A 88 -16.68 -4.28 5.41
N TYR A 89 -16.02 -3.26 5.96
CA TYR A 89 -14.86 -2.62 5.34
C TYR A 89 -13.69 -3.57 5.08
N PHE A 90 -13.49 -4.60 5.93
CA PHE A 90 -12.48 -5.62 5.66
C PHE A 90 -12.84 -6.46 4.43
N LYS A 91 -14.12 -6.78 4.23
CA LYS A 91 -14.58 -7.52 3.04
C LYS A 91 -14.43 -6.69 1.77
N ASP A 92 -14.69 -5.37 1.87
CA ASP A 92 -14.53 -4.45 0.74
C ASP A 92 -13.07 -4.37 0.29
N GLU A 93 -12.13 -4.58 1.22
CA GLU A 93 -10.69 -4.67 0.94
C GLU A 93 -10.22 -6.10 0.59
N GLY A 94 -11.15 -7.04 0.42
CA GLY A 94 -10.83 -8.42 0.05
C GLY A 94 -10.35 -9.29 1.20
N ILE A 95 -10.62 -8.91 2.46
CA ILE A 95 -10.16 -9.61 3.67
C ILE A 95 -11.31 -10.33 4.35
N SER A 96 -11.11 -11.62 4.66
CA SER A 96 -11.95 -12.40 5.57
C SER A 96 -11.36 -12.39 6.96
N LEU A 97 -11.76 -11.41 7.79
CA LEU A 97 -11.19 -11.23 9.12
C LEU A 97 -11.79 -12.20 10.15
N THR A 98 -10.92 -12.89 10.89
CA THR A 98 -11.26 -13.63 12.11
C THR A 98 -10.71 -12.85 13.30
N LEU A 99 -11.58 -12.43 14.22
CA LEU A 99 -11.19 -11.73 15.45
C LEU A 99 -11.12 -12.72 16.61
N VAL A 100 -9.95 -12.75 17.30
CA VAL A 100 -9.69 -13.60 18.47
C VAL A 100 -9.34 -12.74 19.67
N ASN A 101 -9.91 -13.05 20.83
CA ASN A 101 -9.54 -12.39 22.09
C ASN A 101 -8.45 -13.20 22.81
N GLY A 102 -7.23 -12.70 22.81
CA GLY A 102 -6.06 -13.33 23.45
C GLY A 102 -6.01 -13.16 24.98
N ALA A 103 -6.83 -12.27 25.53
CA ALA A 103 -6.88 -12.00 26.97
C ALA A 103 -5.54 -11.57 27.59
N GLY A 104 -4.76 -10.79 26.88
CA GLY A 104 -3.52 -10.17 27.36
C GLY A 104 -2.44 -10.05 26.28
N ALA A 105 -1.58 -9.04 26.42
CA ALA A 105 -0.56 -8.72 25.42
C ALA A 105 0.48 -9.82 25.25
N ASP A 106 0.87 -10.49 26.31
CA ASP A 106 1.77 -11.65 26.31
C ASP A 106 1.24 -12.80 25.44
N LYS A 107 -0.06 -13.08 25.54
CA LYS A 107 -0.70 -14.14 24.75
C LYS A 107 -0.91 -13.74 23.29
N VAL A 108 -1.26 -12.47 23.05
CA VAL A 108 -1.36 -11.95 21.69
C VAL A 108 0.00 -11.99 21.01
N MET A 109 1.07 -11.58 21.70
CA MET A 109 2.42 -11.67 21.17
C MET A 109 2.84 -13.11 20.90
N THR A 110 2.52 -14.03 21.81
CA THR A 110 2.78 -15.46 21.60
C THR A 110 2.08 -15.98 20.35
N ALA A 111 0.79 -15.67 20.16
CA ALA A 111 0.04 -16.08 18.99
C ALA A 111 0.62 -15.51 17.69
N LEU A 112 1.12 -14.26 17.72
CA LEU A 112 1.76 -13.63 16.57
C LEU A 112 3.07 -14.33 16.20
N ILE A 113 3.95 -14.58 17.18
CA ILE A 113 5.26 -15.21 16.95
C ILE A 113 5.11 -16.68 16.56
N SER A 114 4.12 -17.39 17.11
CA SER A 114 3.85 -18.79 16.74
C SER A 114 3.19 -18.96 15.38
N GLY A 115 2.68 -17.88 14.78
CA GLY A 115 1.93 -17.93 13.53
C GLY A 115 0.45 -18.32 13.70
N ASP A 116 -0.07 -18.35 14.93
CA ASP A 116 -1.49 -18.58 15.21
C ASP A 116 -2.35 -17.32 14.91
N ALA A 117 -1.70 -16.16 14.76
CA ALA A 117 -2.32 -14.92 14.36
C ALA A 117 -1.42 -14.17 13.35
N ASP A 118 -2.04 -13.56 12.35
CA ASP A 118 -1.35 -12.74 11.35
C ASP A 118 -1.09 -11.32 11.88
N ILE A 119 -2.01 -10.82 12.70
CA ILE A 119 -1.96 -9.48 13.28
C ILE A 119 -2.21 -9.55 14.80
N GLY A 120 -1.32 -8.93 15.58
CA GLY A 120 -1.52 -8.71 17.01
C GLY A 120 -1.98 -7.28 17.28
N PHE A 121 -3.13 -7.12 17.95
CA PHE A 121 -3.59 -5.83 18.41
C PHE A 121 -3.38 -5.69 19.92
N MET A 122 -2.31 -5.01 20.29
CA MET A 122 -1.81 -4.91 21.68
C MET A 122 -1.01 -3.62 21.86
N GLY A 123 -0.57 -3.34 23.07
CA GLY A 123 0.36 -2.25 23.34
C GLY A 123 1.73 -2.51 22.70
N SER A 124 2.39 -1.46 22.28
CA SER A 124 3.71 -1.53 21.62
C SER A 124 4.83 -2.05 22.54
N GLU A 125 4.64 -2.02 23.86
CA GLU A 125 5.58 -2.54 24.84
C GLU A 125 5.92 -4.02 24.62
N ALA A 126 4.94 -4.82 24.20
CA ALA A 126 5.16 -6.25 23.94
C ALA A 126 6.19 -6.47 22.82
N SER A 127 6.19 -5.64 21.78
CA SER A 127 7.20 -5.70 20.73
C SER A 127 8.59 -5.27 21.22
N ILE A 128 8.64 -4.30 22.13
CA ILE A 128 9.89 -3.83 22.75
C ILE A 128 10.52 -4.96 23.59
N TYR A 129 9.74 -5.64 24.40
CA TYR A 129 10.24 -6.74 25.22
C TYR A 129 10.85 -7.86 24.36
N VAL A 130 10.13 -8.31 23.33
CA VAL A 130 10.63 -9.38 22.45
C VAL A 130 11.90 -8.95 21.72
N TYR A 131 11.97 -7.71 21.27
CA TYR A 131 13.16 -7.17 20.64
C TYR A 131 14.35 -7.11 21.62
N GLN A 132 14.13 -6.68 22.86
CA GLN A 132 15.18 -6.59 23.88
C GLN A 132 15.71 -7.95 24.31
N GLU A 133 14.88 -9.00 24.26
CA GLU A 133 15.32 -10.37 24.53
C GLU A 133 16.19 -10.97 23.42
N GLY A 134 16.40 -10.22 22.33
CA GLY A 134 17.27 -10.64 21.24
C GLY A 134 16.67 -11.72 20.34
N SER A 135 15.35 -11.81 20.28
CA SER A 135 14.65 -12.71 19.36
C SER A 135 15.03 -12.35 17.91
N ALA A 136 15.38 -13.35 17.12
CA ALA A 136 15.65 -13.17 15.70
C ALA A 136 14.37 -12.85 14.91
N ASP A 137 13.22 -13.31 15.41
CA ASP A 137 11.89 -13.01 14.90
C ASP A 137 11.17 -12.11 15.91
N TYR A 138 10.79 -10.91 15.48
CA TYR A 138 10.17 -9.90 16.32
C TYR A 138 9.02 -9.19 15.60
N ALA A 139 8.05 -8.74 16.38
CA ALA A 139 6.89 -8.03 15.84
C ALA A 139 7.25 -6.61 15.39
N VAL A 140 6.72 -6.18 14.24
CA VAL A 140 6.85 -4.83 13.70
C VAL A 140 5.53 -4.08 13.87
N ASN A 141 5.57 -2.92 14.53
CA ASN A 141 4.40 -2.06 14.65
C ASN A 141 4.17 -1.29 13.35
N PHE A 142 3.01 -1.42 12.74
CA PHE A 142 2.69 -0.77 11.46
C PHE A 142 1.52 0.22 11.53
N ALA A 143 0.67 0.14 12.57
CA ALA A 143 -0.48 1.02 12.74
C ALA A 143 -0.80 1.28 14.21
N GLN A 144 -1.41 2.41 14.48
CA GLN A 144 -1.89 2.80 15.81
C GLN A 144 -3.37 3.14 15.75
N LEU A 145 -4.20 2.40 16.49
CA LEU A 145 -5.64 2.62 16.57
C LEU A 145 -6.02 3.62 17.68
N THR A 146 -5.34 3.53 18.84
CA THR A 146 -5.60 4.38 20.00
C THR A 146 -4.43 5.31 20.25
N GLN A 147 -4.70 6.62 20.44
CA GLN A 147 -3.66 7.63 20.67
C GLN A 147 -3.43 7.93 22.15
N ARG A 148 -4.36 7.56 23.02
CA ARG A 148 -4.29 7.85 24.46
C ARG A 148 -4.68 6.61 25.24
N ALA A 149 -3.91 6.33 26.29
CA ALA A 149 -4.26 5.30 27.25
C ALA A 149 -5.45 5.77 28.11
N GLY A 150 -6.39 4.85 28.35
CA GLY A 150 -7.55 5.10 29.20
C GLY A 150 -7.32 4.58 30.63
N ASN A 151 -6.12 4.71 31.17
CA ASN A 151 -5.76 4.22 32.50
C ASN A 151 -5.91 5.32 33.54
N PHE A 152 -6.56 5.00 34.65
CA PHE A 152 -6.81 5.90 35.76
C PHE A 152 -6.42 5.22 37.06
N LEU A 153 -5.74 5.98 37.94
CA LEU A 153 -5.56 5.54 39.33
C LEU A 153 -6.85 5.82 40.08
N VAL A 154 -7.39 4.83 40.73
CA VAL A 154 -8.67 4.92 41.45
C VAL A 154 -8.46 4.58 42.92
N GLY A 155 -8.77 5.53 43.80
CA GLY A 155 -8.79 5.32 45.24
C GLY A 155 -10.13 4.73 45.72
N ARG A 156 -10.13 4.13 46.94
CA ARG A 156 -11.35 3.62 47.59
C ARG A 156 -12.22 4.75 48.15
N SER A 157 -11.63 5.91 48.41
CA SER A 157 -12.27 7.13 48.93
C SER A 157 -11.78 8.34 48.17
N ALA A 158 -12.53 9.44 48.24
CA ALA A 158 -12.12 10.69 47.65
C ALA A 158 -10.89 11.25 48.40
N GLU A 159 -9.86 11.62 47.66
CA GLU A 159 -8.62 12.24 48.12
C GLU A 159 -8.38 13.53 47.33
N PRO A 160 -9.05 14.66 47.68
CA PRO A 160 -9.03 15.87 46.85
C PRO A 160 -7.64 16.48 46.72
N ASP A 161 -6.79 16.28 47.73
CA ASP A 161 -5.41 16.83 47.77
C ASP A 161 -4.36 15.76 47.40
N PHE A 162 -4.74 14.71 46.66
CA PHE A 162 -3.87 13.59 46.27
C PHE A 162 -2.61 14.07 45.56
N SER A 163 -1.48 13.51 45.97
CA SER A 163 -0.20 13.61 45.28
C SER A 163 0.39 12.25 45.04
N TRP A 164 1.25 12.08 44.03
CA TRP A 164 1.91 10.80 43.71
C TRP A 164 2.78 10.29 44.89
N GLN A 165 3.29 11.18 45.72
CA GLN A 165 4.08 10.85 46.91
C GLN A 165 3.25 10.10 47.98
N ASP A 166 1.94 10.27 47.97
CA ASP A 166 1.02 9.58 48.91
C ASP A 166 0.93 8.10 48.65
N LEU A 167 1.38 7.63 47.47
CA LEU A 167 1.47 6.22 47.15
C LEU A 167 2.65 5.51 47.81
N LYS A 168 3.63 6.25 48.34
CA LYS A 168 4.79 5.65 48.98
C LYS A 168 4.39 4.72 50.15
N GLY A 169 4.77 3.47 50.05
CA GLY A 169 4.43 2.43 51.03
C GLY A 169 2.99 1.92 50.93
N LYS A 170 2.20 2.34 49.98
CA LYS A 170 0.86 1.82 49.71
C LYS A 170 0.93 0.57 48.82
N LYS A 171 -0.09 -0.27 48.91
CA LYS A 171 -0.29 -1.37 47.99
C LYS A 171 -1.15 -0.84 46.81
N VAL A 172 -0.58 -0.84 45.64
CA VAL A 172 -1.25 -0.42 44.40
C VAL A 172 -1.35 -1.61 43.47
N LEU A 173 -2.52 -1.76 42.86
CA LEU A 173 -2.71 -2.72 41.76
C LEU A 173 -2.40 -1.99 40.46
N GLY A 174 -1.18 -2.15 39.95
CA GLY A 174 -0.66 -1.39 38.82
C GLY A 174 -1.12 -1.87 37.45
N GLY A 175 -1.67 -3.06 37.39
CA GLY A 175 -2.13 -3.66 36.14
C GLY A 175 -1.85 -5.15 36.10
N ARG A 176 -2.04 -5.74 34.91
CA ARG A 176 -1.71 -7.12 34.64
C ARG A 176 -0.22 -7.22 34.28
N ALA A 177 0.48 -8.19 34.84
CA ALA A 177 1.88 -8.44 34.51
C ALA A 177 2.08 -8.63 33.01
N GLY A 178 3.08 -7.93 32.45
CA GLY A 178 3.40 -7.94 31.04
C GLY A 178 2.46 -7.10 30.16
N GLY A 179 1.67 -6.20 30.76
CA GLY A 179 0.82 -5.29 30.03
C GLY A 179 1.30 -3.83 30.11
N MET A 180 0.92 -3.01 29.15
CA MET A 180 1.31 -1.60 29.07
C MET A 180 0.99 -0.81 30.37
N PRO A 181 -0.17 -1.01 31.04
CA PRO A 181 -0.44 -0.30 32.31
C PRO A 181 0.58 -0.55 33.39
N GLU A 182 1.06 -1.78 33.53
CA GLU A 182 2.10 -2.13 34.50
C GLU A 182 3.44 -1.51 34.12
N MET A 183 3.88 -1.71 32.87
CA MET A 183 5.16 -1.19 32.37
C MET A 183 5.29 0.32 32.52
N VAL A 184 4.20 1.06 32.31
CA VAL A 184 4.20 2.54 32.43
C VAL A 184 4.13 2.99 33.89
N PHE A 185 3.59 2.14 34.78
CA PHE A 185 3.43 2.46 36.19
C PHE A 185 4.71 2.19 37.01
N GLU A 186 5.54 1.22 36.61
CA GLU A 186 6.83 0.89 37.22
C GLU A 186 7.90 1.96 36.92
#